data_f57a6ddd703c06138f418afd079befbc
#
_entry.id   f57a6ddd703c06138f418afd079befbc
#
_cell.length_a   1.000
_cell.length_b   1.000
_cell.length_c   1.000
_cell.angle_alpha   90.00
_cell.angle_beta   90.00
_cell.angle_gamma   90.00
#
_symmetry.space_group_name_H-M   'P 1'
#
loop_
_entity.id
_entity.type
_entity.pdbx_description
1 polymer ?
#
loop_
_entity_poly.entity_id
_entity_poly.type
_entity_poly.pdbx_seq_one_letter_code
_entity_poly.pdbx_strand_id
1 'polypeptide(L)'
;MFYRKSLKIFLCLSFCLVFISLIAQSETIKTPAEESKYTQYSQNEEIARFLSRIDNYSPETTIQIIGKTKETKNYKPKDLYFCIITEEAAGCPSELNREKPTFLLIASQHGNEQSAKEAALLLIRDLAVGELKPLLKRLNFLIIPQANPYGSQFDQRRNEQDLDLNRDHVKLESPEVKAIHRIFRTWMPEVTMDAHEKGESYYKVSVGCVSNPNIHPTLQKFSRDAILAEVEKNLKKKGITFQEYLVTQQIGIDSSAGVRYRPEDQRSEEEMKRFSTTDLNDGRNSLGIYETLSFIQEGASRHDIQTLRERTEWQYFGFRFLAESIAGQGEKINSLVRELRERLIEKAKVYAEQDLVHLRMKYARDEKEPEIVIKNFERSEIPIRGVLKVDKKAGDFLTRDDLVSYPYPSQYKVVEETVKNWFPNVEAIVSVPRPLGYIIPASHQDVVETMLGHDIKIEIFTQDRPLEIEAYQISTVVPAKYDYLPPQRIDVEKKKLQTIVKRGDFYISCAQASANLISCLLEPQSQYGFIRYLKFNLIPEEGDIFPIFRFAEKKELPVIPYKSWKR
;
A
#
# COMPACT_ATOMS: atom_id res chain seq x y z
N MET A 1 -58.53 -4.46 -32.82
CA MET A 1 -57.63 -3.30 -32.54
C MET A 1 -57.40 -3.06 -31.03
N PHE A 2 -58.25 -3.54 -30.16
CA PHE A 2 -58.15 -3.35 -28.69
C PHE A 2 -57.11 -4.27 -27.99
N TYR A 3 -56.85 -5.48 -28.50
CA TYR A 3 -55.93 -6.44 -27.83
C TYR A 3 -54.46 -6.06 -27.92
N ARG A 4 -54.00 -5.34 -28.94
CA ARG A 4 -52.61 -4.90 -29.08
C ARG A 4 -52.23 -3.70 -28.20
N LYS A 5 -53.18 -2.88 -27.77
CA LYS A 5 -52.92 -1.74 -26.88
C LYS A 5 -52.78 -2.19 -25.43
N SER A 6 -53.59 -3.19 -25.01
CA SER A 6 -53.54 -3.73 -23.65
C SER A 6 -52.22 -4.47 -23.38
N LEU A 7 -51.67 -5.17 -24.36
CA LEU A 7 -50.38 -5.92 -24.21
C LEU A 7 -49.20 -4.96 -24.11
N LYS A 8 -49.19 -3.81 -24.83
CA LYS A 8 -48.12 -2.81 -24.72
C LYS A 8 -48.17 -2.05 -23.39
N ILE A 9 -49.33 -1.80 -22.86
CA ILE A 9 -49.50 -1.15 -21.52
C ILE A 9 -49.06 -2.13 -20.42
N PHE A 10 -49.37 -3.42 -20.54
CA PHE A 10 -48.92 -4.44 -19.58
C PHE A 10 -47.41 -4.65 -19.59
N LEU A 11 -46.77 -4.66 -20.78
CA LEU A 11 -45.32 -4.73 -20.91
C LEU A 11 -44.61 -3.45 -20.35
N CYS A 12 -45.16 -2.26 -20.63
CA CYS A 12 -44.60 -1.02 -20.03
C CYS A 12 -44.76 -0.97 -18.50
N LEU A 13 -45.90 -1.40 -17.98
CA LEU A 13 -46.13 -1.45 -16.52
C LEU A 13 -45.25 -2.50 -15.87
N SER A 14 -45.05 -3.68 -16.49
CA SER A 14 -44.09 -4.69 -15.98
C SER A 14 -42.65 -4.19 -16.02
N PHE A 15 -42.25 -3.48 -17.08
CA PHE A 15 -40.90 -2.89 -17.18
C PHE A 15 -40.71 -1.76 -16.17
N CYS A 16 -41.69 -0.90 -15.95
CA CYS A 16 -41.66 0.13 -14.90
C CYS A 16 -41.66 -0.47 -13.50
N LEU A 17 -42.41 -1.54 -13.24
CA LEU A 17 -42.41 -2.23 -11.94
C LEU A 17 -41.09 -2.93 -11.65
N VAL A 18 -40.43 -3.51 -12.66
CA VAL A 18 -39.09 -4.09 -12.53
C VAL A 18 -38.04 -2.99 -12.31
N PHE A 19 -38.14 -1.85 -13.01
CA PHE A 19 -37.24 -0.72 -12.80
C PHE A 19 -37.45 -0.04 -11.43
N ILE A 20 -38.70 0.10 -10.98
CA ILE A 20 -39.03 0.63 -9.66
C ILE A 20 -38.56 -0.35 -8.55
N SER A 21 -38.66 -1.66 -8.76
CA SER A 21 -38.14 -2.66 -7.82
C SER A 21 -36.60 -2.68 -7.76
N LEU A 22 -35.91 -2.45 -8.88
CA LEU A 22 -34.44 -2.32 -8.91
C LEU A 22 -33.95 -1.05 -8.22
N ILE A 23 -34.63 0.07 -8.41
CA ILE A 23 -34.31 1.33 -7.70
C ILE A 23 -34.65 1.22 -6.21
N ALA A 24 -35.80 0.62 -5.86
CA ALA A 24 -36.18 0.37 -4.47
C ALA A 24 -35.24 -0.64 -3.76
N GLN A 25 -34.63 -1.60 -4.51
CA GLN A 25 -33.66 -2.53 -3.94
C GLN A 25 -32.32 -1.86 -3.61
N SER A 26 -31.85 -0.86 -4.38
CA SER A 26 -30.61 -0.14 -4.06
C SER A 26 -30.74 0.68 -2.77
N GLU A 27 -31.90 1.25 -2.50
CA GLU A 27 -32.18 1.97 -1.25
C GLU A 27 -32.35 1.04 -0.03
N THR A 28 -32.61 -0.26 -0.23
CA THR A 28 -32.86 -1.22 0.86
C THR A 28 -31.60 -1.91 1.36
N ILE A 29 -30.49 -1.94 0.60
CA ILE A 29 -29.24 -2.56 1.03
C ILE A 29 -28.39 -1.52 1.76
N LYS A 30 -28.56 -1.44 3.06
CA LYS A 30 -27.74 -0.59 3.92
C LYS A 30 -26.47 -1.30 4.31
N THR A 31 -25.38 -0.52 4.46
CA THR A 31 -24.16 -1.02 5.11
C THR A 31 -24.41 -1.16 6.63
N PRO A 32 -23.61 -1.95 7.36
CA PRO A 32 -23.77 -2.07 8.80
C PRO A 32 -23.69 -0.73 9.55
N ALA A 33 -22.82 0.17 9.11
CA ALA A 33 -22.74 1.51 9.69
C ALA A 33 -24.00 2.33 9.45
N GLU A 34 -24.65 2.23 8.27
CA GLU A 34 -25.93 2.88 7.98
C GLU A 34 -27.07 2.26 8.79
N GLU A 35 -27.07 0.93 9.00
CA GLU A 35 -28.06 0.23 9.84
C GLU A 35 -27.98 0.71 11.29
N SER A 36 -26.79 0.90 11.82
CA SER A 36 -26.54 1.47 13.15
C SER A 36 -26.69 2.97 13.22
N LYS A 37 -26.97 3.67 12.08
CA LYS A 37 -26.96 5.14 11.96
C LYS A 37 -25.59 5.74 12.34
N TYR A 38 -24.52 5.02 12.05
CA TYR A 38 -23.12 5.38 12.36
C TYR A 38 -22.83 5.52 13.87
N THR A 39 -23.58 4.81 14.71
CA THR A 39 -23.33 4.77 16.16
C THR A 39 -22.40 3.64 16.59
N GLN A 40 -22.06 2.74 15.66
CA GLN A 40 -21.17 1.61 15.87
C GLN A 40 -20.26 1.42 14.65
N TYR A 41 -19.05 0.90 14.87
CA TYR A 41 -18.16 0.44 13.80
C TYR A 41 -18.59 -0.93 13.32
N SER A 42 -18.61 -1.14 12.00
CA SER A 42 -18.95 -2.44 11.40
C SER A 42 -17.96 -3.52 11.85
N GLN A 43 -18.50 -4.62 12.39
CA GLN A 43 -17.72 -5.77 12.80
C GLN A 43 -17.55 -6.77 11.66
N ASN A 44 -16.54 -7.64 11.73
CA ASN A 44 -16.21 -8.58 10.64
C ASN A 44 -17.40 -9.47 10.24
N GLU A 45 -18.19 -9.95 11.21
CA GLU A 45 -19.38 -10.76 10.95
C GLU A 45 -20.53 -9.97 10.28
N GLU A 46 -20.64 -8.68 10.57
CA GLU A 46 -21.62 -7.80 9.93
C GLU A 46 -21.21 -7.51 8.50
N ILE A 47 -19.91 -7.28 8.27
CA ILE A 47 -19.32 -7.15 6.94
C ILE A 47 -19.58 -8.43 6.13
N ALA A 48 -19.36 -9.61 6.70
CA ALA A 48 -19.64 -10.89 6.05
C ALA A 48 -21.09 -11.00 5.57
N ARG A 49 -22.05 -10.66 6.45
CA ARG A 49 -23.48 -10.69 6.09
C ARG A 49 -23.82 -9.67 5.01
N PHE A 50 -23.27 -8.49 5.10
CA PHE A 50 -23.47 -7.45 4.09
C PHE A 50 -22.92 -7.89 2.73
N LEU A 51 -21.70 -8.40 2.68
CA LEU A 51 -21.06 -8.87 1.45
C LEU A 51 -21.82 -10.04 0.82
N SER A 52 -22.30 -10.99 1.64
CA SER A 52 -23.15 -12.09 1.15
C SER A 52 -24.47 -11.58 0.56
N ARG A 53 -25.06 -10.52 1.12
CA ARG A 53 -26.25 -9.89 0.53
C ARG A 53 -25.92 -9.27 -0.82
N ILE A 54 -24.83 -8.52 -0.92
CA ILE A 54 -24.38 -7.90 -2.19
C ILE A 54 -24.15 -8.97 -3.26
N ASP A 55 -23.44 -10.04 -2.94
CA ASP A 55 -23.14 -11.17 -3.84
C ASP A 55 -24.43 -11.82 -4.38
N ASN A 56 -25.46 -11.97 -3.53
CA ASN A 56 -26.75 -12.51 -3.95
C ASN A 56 -27.58 -11.59 -4.86
N TYR A 57 -27.37 -10.26 -4.79
CA TYR A 57 -28.13 -9.28 -5.57
C TYR A 57 -27.42 -8.80 -6.83
N SER A 58 -26.11 -8.93 -6.93
CA SER A 58 -25.31 -8.44 -8.06
C SER A 58 -24.53 -9.59 -8.69
N PRO A 59 -24.91 -10.03 -9.90
CA PRO A 59 -24.15 -11.05 -10.63
C PRO A 59 -22.75 -10.57 -11.03
N GLU A 60 -22.50 -9.26 -11.06
CA GLU A 60 -21.20 -8.67 -11.36
C GLU A 60 -20.22 -8.73 -10.17
N THR A 61 -20.69 -9.23 -9.03
CA THR A 61 -19.91 -9.29 -7.79
C THR A 61 -19.51 -10.73 -7.48
N THR A 62 -18.28 -10.93 -7.07
CA THR A 62 -17.76 -12.19 -6.54
C THR A 62 -17.05 -11.92 -5.22
N ILE A 63 -17.43 -12.64 -4.16
CA ILE A 63 -16.80 -12.51 -2.84
C ILE A 63 -15.92 -13.72 -2.58
N GLN A 64 -14.68 -13.48 -2.17
CA GLN A 64 -13.72 -14.52 -1.83
C GLN A 64 -13.15 -14.30 -0.42
N ILE A 65 -12.81 -15.39 0.24
CA ILE A 65 -12.00 -15.39 1.47
C ILE A 65 -10.55 -15.63 1.05
N ILE A 66 -9.70 -14.60 1.26
CA ILE A 66 -8.30 -14.62 0.84
C ILE A 66 -7.34 -15.03 1.94
N GLY A 67 -7.80 -15.32 3.12
CA GLY A 67 -7.01 -15.73 4.26
C GLY A 67 -7.77 -15.55 5.56
N LYS A 68 -7.06 -15.79 6.65
CA LYS A 68 -7.56 -15.56 8.01
C LYS A 68 -6.49 -14.89 8.84
N THR A 69 -6.90 -14.08 9.82
CA THR A 69 -6.03 -13.58 10.88
C THR A 69 -5.47 -14.74 11.70
N LYS A 70 -4.43 -14.51 12.47
CA LYS A 70 -3.82 -15.54 13.30
C LYS A 70 -4.62 -15.78 14.58
N GLU A 71 -4.71 -17.03 15.01
CA GLU A 71 -5.30 -17.38 16.29
C GLU A 71 -4.37 -16.98 17.44
N THR A 72 -4.95 -16.42 18.49
CA THR A 72 -4.26 -16.17 19.76
C THR A 72 -5.08 -16.75 20.92
N LYS A 73 -4.53 -16.76 22.13
CA LYS A 73 -5.22 -17.29 23.31
C LYS A 73 -6.62 -16.69 23.52
N ASN A 74 -6.81 -15.43 23.14
CA ASN A 74 -8.03 -14.66 23.41
C ASN A 74 -8.76 -14.19 22.15
N TYR A 75 -8.33 -14.62 20.96
CA TYR A 75 -8.91 -14.18 19.70
C TYR A 75 -8.99 -15.32 18.70
N LYS A 76 -10.20 -15.57 18.19
CA LYS A 76 -10.44 -16.56 17.15
C LYS A 76 -10.16 -15.95 15.77
N PRO A 77 -9.58 -16.71 14.84
CA PRO A 77 -9.30 -16.23 13.50
C PRO A 77 -10.55 -15.67 12.82
N LYS A 78 -10.39 -14.54 12.13
CA LYS A 78 -11.42 -13.92 11.30
C LYS A 78 -11.04 -14.03 9.84
N ASP A 79 -12.05 -14.14 8.99
CA ASP A 79 -11.88 -14.20 7.55
C ASP A 79 -11.47 -12.83 6.99
N LEU A 80 -10.56 -12.86 6.01
CA LEU A 80 -10.17 -11.71 5.21
C LEU A 80 -10.97 -11.75 3.90
N TYR A 81 -11.87 -10.79 3.73
CA TYR A 81 -12.76 -10.73 2.58
C TYR A 81 -12.14 -9.95 1.43
N PHE A 82 -12.40 -10.41 0.23
CA PHE A 82 -11.98 -9.80 -1.02
C PHE A 82 -13.18 -9.76 -1.97
N CYS A 83 -13.48 -8.56 -2.48
CA CYS A 83 -14.57 -8.33 -3.40
C CYS A 83 -14.02 -8.05 -4.80
N ILE A 84 -14.52 -8.77 -5.78
CA ILE A 84 -14.25 -8.59 -7.20
C ILE A 84 -15.54 -8.08 -7.82
N ILE A 85 -15.53 -6.90 -8.44
CA ILE A 85 -16.73 -6.30 -9.04
C ILE A 85 -16.36 -5.86 -10.45
N THR A 86 -16.88 -6.60 -11.43
CA THR A 86 -16.55 -6.40 -12.86
C THR A 86 -17.79 -6.62 -13.71
N GLU A 87 -17.87 -5.96 -14.86
CA GLU A 87 -18.97 -6.16 -15.80
C GLU A 87 -19.09 -7.62 -16.28
N GLU A 88 -17.96 -8.30 -16.36
CA GLU A 88 -17.83 -9.69 -16.83
C GLU A 88 -18.16 -10.73 -15.74
N ALA A 89 -18.44 -10.31 -14.50
CA ALA A 89 -18.61 -11.20 -13.35
C ALA A 89 -17.39 -12.11 -13.11
N ALA A 90 -16.18 -11.55 -13.26
CA ALA A 90 -14.94 -12.31 -13.14
C ALA A 90 -14.74 -12.87 -11.74
N GLY A 91 -14.39 -14.15 -11.63
CA GLY A 91 -13.99 -14.81 -10.38
C GLY A 91 -12.48 -15.05 -10.29
N CYS A 92 -11.75 -14.90 -11.41
CA CYS A 92 -10.29 -15.09 -11.47
C CYS A 92 -9.64 -14.16 -12.52
N PRO A 93 -8.31 -13.98 -12.48
CA PRO A 93 -7.61 -13.03 -13.37
C PRO A 93 -7.73 -13.30 -14.85
N SER A 94 -7.96 -14.57 -15.25
CA SER A 94 -8.12 -14.93 -16.66
C SER A 94 -9.46 -14.52 -17.25
N GLU A 95 -10.43 -14.18 -16.42
CA GLU A 95 -11.77 -13.73 -16.81
C GLU A 95 -11.89 -12.21 -16.90
N LEU A 96 -10.87 -11.47 -16.44
CA LEU A 96 -10.86 -10.00 -16.53
C LEU A 96 -10.74 -9.50 -17.97
N ASN A 97 -11.53 -8.51 -18.30
CA ASN A 97 -11.28 -7.69 -19.47
C ASN A 97 -10.07 -6.76 -19.20
N ARG A 98 -8.91 -7.11 -19.75
CA ARG A 98 -7.65 -6.37 -19.59
C ARG A 98 -7.55 -5.09 -20.42
N GLU A 99 -8.55 -4.78 -21.24
CA GLU A 99 -8.64 -3.47 -21.90
C GLU A 99 -9.08 -2.37 -20.93
N LYS A 100 -9.74 -2.75 -19.84
CA LYS A 100 -10.10 -1.85 -18.74
C LYS A 100 -9.01 -1.92 -17.67
N PRO A 101 -8.56 -0.79 -17.10
CA PRO A 101 -7.68 -0.84 -15.95
C PRO A 101 -8.36 -1.52 -14.75
N THR A 102 -7.56 -2.11 -13.92
CA THR A 102 -7.98 -2.76 -12.67
C THR A 102 -7.55 -1.91 -11.49
N PHE A 103 -8.48 -1.57 -10.62
CA PHE A 103 -8.25 -0.79 -9.43
C PHE A 103 -8.39 -1.64 -8.17
N LEU A 104 -7.31 -1.77 -7.39
CA LEU A 104 -7.30 -2.44 -6.10
C LEU A 104 -7.35 -1.41 -4.97
N LEU A 105 -8.43 -1.44 -4.20
CA LEU A 105 -8.58 -0.68 -2.96
C LEU A 105 -8.31 -1.57 -1.74
N ILE A 106 -7.43 -1.11 -0.85
CA ILE A 106 -7.11 -1.77 0.42
C ILE A 106 -7.52 -0.82 1.54
N ALA A 107 -8.43 -1.23 2.41
CA ALA A 107 -8.88 -0.41 3.52
C ALA A 107 -8.58 -1.05 4.88
N SER A 108 -8.37 -0.21 5.89
CA SER A 108 -8.23 -0.63 7.29
C SER A 108 -7.02 -1.53 7.58
N GLN A 109 -5.84 -1.22 7.03
CA GLN A 109 -4.59 -1.83 7.50
C GLN A 109 -4.30 -1.44 8.95
N HIS A 110 -4.58 -0.19 9.33
CA HIS A 110 -4.62 0.20 10.74
C HIS A 110 -6.06 0.08 11.25
N GLY A 111 -6.26 -0.76 12.26
CA GLY A 111 -7.60 -1.11 12.69
C GLY A 111 -8.38 0.04 13.32
N ASN A 112 -7.70 1.00 13.96
CA ASN A 112 -8.33 2.18 14.55
C ASN A 112 -8.65 3.30 13.53
N GLU A 113 -8.37 3.09 12.25
CA GLU A 113 -8.69 3.99 11.15
C GLU A 113 -9.99 3.52 10.48
N GLN A 114 -11.10 3.68 11.18
CA GLN A 114 -12.35 2.97 10.93
C GLN A 114 -13.12 3.44 9.70
N SER A 115 -13.03 4.74 9.31
CA SER A 115 -13.91 5.29 8.27
C SER A 115 -13.60 4.78 6.86
N ALA A 116 -12.34 4.40 6.59
CA ALA A 116 -11.96 3.84 5.29
C ALA A 116 -12.69 2.52 4.99
N LYS A 117 -12.84 1.66 6.01
CA LYS A 117 -13.61 0.42 5.92
C LYS A 117 -15.09 0.71 5.59
N GLU A 118 -15.71 1.62 6.32
CA GLU A 118 -17.12 1.96 6.10
C GLU A 118 -17.33 2.56 4.71
N ALA A 119 -16.40 3.40 4.24
CA ALA A 119 -16.44 3.97 2.90
C ALA A 119 -16.25 2.90 1.79
N ALA A 120 -15.41 1.90 2.03
CA ALA A 120 -15.22 0.78 1.11
C ALA A 120 -16.51 -0.04 0.97
N LEU A 121 -17.27 -0.25 2.06
CA LEU A 121 -18.57 -0.93 2.01
C LEU A 121 -19.61 -0.11 1.23
N LEU A 122 -19.63 1.22 1.39
CA LEU A 122 -20.47 2.10 0.56
C LEU A 122 -20.11 2.00 -0.92
N LEU A 123 -18.81 2.03 -1.23
CA LEU A 123 -18.33 1.90 -2.62
C LEU A 123 -18.73 0.56 -3.23
N ILE A 124 -18.57 -0.56 -2.49
CA ILE A 124 -19.01 -1.89 -2.93
C ILE A 124 -20.49 -1.90 -3.27
N ARG A 125 -21.36 -1.37 -2.40
CA ARG A 125 -22.79 -1.27 -2.65
C ARG A 125 -23.08 -0.48 -3.92
N ASP A 126 -22.49 0.69 -4.05
CA ASP A 126 -22.83 1.61 -5.14
C ASP A 126 -22.31 1.11 -6.50
N LEU A 127 -21.21 0.33 -6.50
CA LEU A 127 -20.72 -0.37 -7.69
C LEU A 127 -21.60 -1.58 -8.05
N ALA A 128 -22.04 -2.35 -7.06
CA ALA A 128 -22.79 -3.56 -7.29
C ALA A 128 -24.26 -3.29 -7.69
N VAL A 129 -24.95 -2.42 -6.96
CA VAL A 129 -26.39 -2.21 -7.08
C VAL A 129 -26.80 -0.73 -7.11
N GLY A 130 -25.87 0.22 -7.03
CA GLY A 130 -26.13 1.66 -6.93
C GLY A 130 -25.72 2.46 -8.16
N GLU A 131 -25.53 3.75 -7.94
CA GLU A 131 -25.29 4.75 -8.99
C GLU A 131 -23.94 4.61 -9.70
N LEU A 132 -22.96 3.92 -9.10
CA LEU A 132 -21.62 3.73 -9.67
C LEU A 132 -21.52 2.48 -10.57
N LYS A 133 -22.56 1.65 -10.66
CA LYS A 133 -22.56 0.47 -11.53
C LYS A 133 -22.12 0.74 -12.98
N PRO A 134 -22.46 1.88 -13.62
CA PRO A 134 -21.97 2.20 -14.97
C PRO A 134 -20.45 2.30 -15.11
N LEU A 135 -19.69 2.51 -14.00
CA LEU A 135 -18.22 2.52 -14.04
C LEU A 135 -17.63 1.15 -14.41
N LEU A 136 -18.34 0.05 -14.18
CA LEU A 136 -17.89 -1.31 -14.50
C LEU A 136 -17.61 -1.51 -15.98
N LYS A 137 -18.22 -0.69 -16.87
CA LYS A 137 -17.92 -0.66 -18.30
C LYS A 137 -16.51 -0.17 -18.63
N ARG A 138 -15.86 0.51 -17.71
CA ARG A 138 -14.58 1.22 -17.92
C ARG A 138 -13.50 0.84 -16.93
N LEU A 139 -13.83 0.12 -15.85
CA LEU A 139 -12.93 -0.13 -14.73
C LEU A 139 -13.31 -1.46 -14.06
N ASN A 140 -12.33 -2.29 -13.75
CA ASN A 140 -12.46 -3.46 -12.90
C ASN A 140 -12.13 -3.08 -11.45
N PHE A 141 -12.93 -3.54 -10.50
CA PHE A 141 -12.71 -3.25 -9.08
C PHE A 141 -12.32 -4.50 -8.31
N LEU A 142 -11.28 -4.35 -7.51
CA LEU A 142 -10.79 -5.31 -6.52
C LEU A 142 -10.76 -4.59 -5.18
N ILE A 143 -11.47 -5.08 -4.16
CA ILE A 143 -11.59 -4.37 -2.89
C ILE A 143 -11.34 -5.31 -1.72
N ILE A 144 -10.40 -4.95 -0.84
CA ILE A 144 -10.20 -5.54 0.48
C ILE A 144 -10.77 -4.55 1.49
N PRO A 145 -12.03 -4.72 1.95
CA PRO A 145 -12.70 -3.70 2.75
C PRO A 145 -12.18 -3.60 4.18
N GLN A 146 -11.62 -4.68 4.71
CA GLN A 146 -11.10 -4.75 6.09
C GLN A 146 -9.85 -5.63 6.11
N ALA A 147 -8.68 -5.01 6.00
CA ALA A 147 -7.41 -5.74 6.02
C ALA A 147 -6.99 -6.19 7.44
N ASN A 148 -7.43 -5.49 8.50
CA ASN A 148 -7.08 -5.77 9.89
C ASN A 148 -8.35 -5.97 10.75
N PRO A 149 -8.99 -7.13 10.70
CA PRO A 149 -10.20 -7.41 11.51
C PRO A 149 -9.97 -7.31 13.03
N TYR A 150 -8.80 -7.75 13.51
CA TYR A 150 -8.45 -7.67 14.93
C TYR A 150 -8.33 -6.22 15.40
N GLY A 151 -7.48 -5.45 14.74
CA GLY A 151 -7.29 -4.05 15.10
C GLY A 151 -8.59 -3.24 14.99
N SER A 152 -9.43 -3.55 13.99
CA SER A 152 -10.74 -2.91 13.83
C SER A 152 -11.71 -3.26 14.97
N GLN A 153 -11.72 -4.51 15.42
CA GLN A 153 -12.58 -4.95 16.52
C GLN A 153 -12.22 -4.27 17.85
N PHE A 154 -10.93 -4.08 18.11
CA PHE A 154 -10.42 -3.52 19.37
C PHE A 154 -10.04 -2.04 19.28
N ASP A 155 -10.36 -1.37 18.16
CA ASP A 155 -10.05 0.03 17.87
C ASP A 155 -8.57 0.37 18.09
N GLN A 156 -7.68 -0.50 17.61
CA GLN A 156 -6.23 -0.34 17.72
C GLN A 156 -5.52 -0.46 16.38
N ARG A 157 -4.33 0.15 16.29
CA ARG A 157 -3.57 0.24 15.05
C ARG A 157 -3.08 -1.12 14.55
N ARG A 158 -2.54 -1.93 15.46
CA ARG A 158 -1.81 -3.16 15.17
C ARG A 158 -2.74 -4.39 15.09
N ASN A 159 -2.25 -5.48 14.50
CA ASN A 159 -2.96 -6.75 14.47
C ASN A 159 -2.78 -7.56 15.78
N GLU A 160 -3.31 -8.79 15.84
CA GLU A 160 -3.26 -9.69 17.00
C GLU A 160 -1.83 -10.17 17.36
N GLN A 161 -0.87 -9.95 16.48
CA GLN A 161 0.55 -10.27 16.70
C GLN A 161 1.36 -9.02 17.09
N ASP A 162 0.69 -7.89 17.37
CA ASP A 162 1.31 -6.59 17.61
C ASP A 162 2.15 -6.06 16.42
N LEU A 163 1.80 -6.49 15.19
CA LEU A 163 2.44 -6.04 13.97
C LEU A 163 1.69 -4.82 13.39
N ASP A 164 2.44 -3.80 13.00
CA ASP A 164 1.95 -2.71 12.17
C ASP A 164 1.94 -3.18 10.71
N LEU A 165 0.74 -3.44 10.16
CA LEU A 165 0.61 -4.01 8.82
C LEU A 165 1.21 -3.11 7.75
N ASN A 166 1.12 -1.78 7.92
CA ASN A 166 1.71 -0.82 6.99
C ASN A 166 3.21 -0.57 7.27
N ARG A 167 3.87 -1.52 7.93
CA ARG A 167 5.33 -1.66 8.12
C ARG A 167 5.79 -3.11 7.90
N ASP A 168 4.97 -3.92 7.22
CA ASP A 168 5.23 -5.34 7.00
C ASP A 168 5.36 -5.73 5.51
N HIS A 169 5.20 -4.77 4.59
CA HIS A 169 5.18 -5.03 3.15
C HIS A 169 6.52 -5.50 2.55
N VAL A 170 7.63 -5.34 3.26
CA VAL A 170 8.94 -5.92 2.89
C VAL A 170 9.12 -7.30 3.51
N LYS A 171 8.77 -7.47 4.79
CA LYS A 171 9.03 -8.68 5.57
C LYS A 171 8.03 -9.80 5.35
N LEU A 172 6.79 -9.44 5.06
CA LEU A 172 5.67 -10.38 4.90
C LEU A 172 5.54 -11.34 6.11
N GLU A 173 5.47 -10.79 7.33
CA GLU A 173 5.31 -11.59 8.54
C GLU A 173 3.85 -11.90 8.84
N SER A 174 2.97 -10.89 8.71
CA SER A 174 1.54 -11.04 9.00
C SER A 174 0.79 -11.81 7.90
N PRO A 175 -0.22 -12.60 8.25
CA PRO A 175 -1.07 -13.27 7.28
C PRO A 175 -1.86 -12.29 6.41
N GLU A 176 -2.23 -11.13 6.94
CA GLU A 176 -2.97 -10.08 6.27
C GLU A 176 -2.15 -9.49 5.11
N VAL A 177 -0.92 -9.05 5.37
CA VAL A 177 -0.05 -8.46 4.32
C VAL A 177 0.36 -9.51 3.30
N LYS A 178 0.59 -10.78 3.71
CA LYS A 178 0.76 -11.90 2.76
C LYS A 178 -0.43 -12.05 1.83
N ALA A 179 -1.66 -11.94 2.36
CA ALA A 179 -2.87 -12.01 1.56
C ALA A 179 -2.97 -10.83 0.59
N ILE A 180 -2.69 -9.60 1.02
CA ILE A 180 -2.65 -8.40 0.17
C ILE A 180 -1.67 -8.61 -0.99
N HIS A 181 -0.42 -9.00 -0.71
CA HIS A 181 0.59 -9.22 -1.76
C HIS A 181 0.20 -10.35 -2.70
N ARG A 182 -0.39 -11.45 -2.20
CA ARG A 182 -0.88 -12.53 -3.05
C ARG A 182 -1.97 -12.03 -4.02
N ILE A 183 -2.94 -11.27 -3.54
CA ILE A 183 -3.97 -10.67 -4.41
C ILE A 183 -3.34 -9.74 -5.43
N PHE A 184 -2.50 -8.79 -4.97
CA PHE A 184 -1.85 -7.85 -5.88
C PHE A 184 -1.13 -8.56 -7.03
N ARG A 185 -0.32 -9.58 -6.73
CA ARG A 185 0.49 -10.28 -7.74
C ARG A 185 -0.31 -11.22 -8.63
N THR A 186 -1.36 -11.83 -8.06
CA THR A 186 -2.27 -12.68 -8.84
C THR A 186 -3.04 -11.88 -9.87
N TRP A 187 -3.48 -10.68 -9.50
CA TRP A 187 -4.32 -9.84 -10.34
C TRP A 187 -3.53 -8.78 -11.11
N MET A 188 -2.36 -8.37 -10.63
CA MET A 188 -1.47 -7.35 -11.21
C MET A 188 -2.22 -6.08 -11.65
N PRO A 189 -2.98 -5.44 -10.74
CA PRO A 189 -3.75 -4.25 -11.07
C PRO A 189 -2.87 -3.11 -11.57
N GLU A 190 -3.43 -2.26 -12.41
CA GLU A 190 -2.78 -1.06 -12.94
C GLU A 190 -2.75 0.06 -11.90
N VAL A 191 -3.74 0.08 -11.01
CA VAL A 191 -3.89 1.12 -9.98
C VAL A 191 -4.17 0.49 -8.63
N THR A 192 -3.54 1.02 -7.58
CA THR A 192 -3.83 0.62 -6.19
C THR A 192 -4.05 1.85 -5.31
N MET A 193 -4.85 1.69 -4.27
CA MET A 193 -4.99 2.67 -3.19
C MET A 193 -4.98 1.97 -1.84
N ASP A 194 -4.14 2.47 -0.95
CA ASP A 194 -4.08 2.13 0.46
C ASP A 194 -4.79 3.23 1.27
N ALA A 195 -5.86 2.89 1.99
CA ALA A 195 -6.73 3.86 2.62
C ALA A 195 -6.54 3.91 4.13
N HIS A 196 -6.23 5.11 4.61
CA HIS A 196 -5.86 5.44 5.98
C HIS A 196 -6.62 6.64 6.54
N GLU A 197 -6.41 6.90 7.80
CA GLU A 197 -6.80 8.14 8.48
C GLU A 197 -5.61 8.75 9.20
N LYS A 198 -5.51 10.07 9.16
CA LYS A 198 -4.53 10.85 9.92
C LYS A 198 -5.21 11.72 10.97
N GLY A 199 -4.44 12.22 11.92
CA GLY A 199 -4.92 13.19 12.89
C GLY A 199 -5.63 14.38 12.23
N GLU A 200 -6.50 15.05 12.97
CA GLU A 200 -7.29 16.15 12.45
C GLU A 200 -6.45 17.20 11.73
N SER A 201 -6.88 17.59 10.55
CA SER A 201 -6.28 18.64 9.74
C SER A 201 -7.35 19.44 9.02
N TYR A 202 -7.00 20.61 8.49
CA TYR A 202 -7.89 21.38 7.62
C TYR A 202 -8.38 20.55 6.42
N TYR A 203 -7.50 19.72 5.87
CA TYR A 203 -7.84 18.90 4.71
C TYR A 203 -8.56 17.63 5.12
N LYS A 204 -9.79 17.47 4.62
CA LYS A 204 -10.66 16.32 4.92
C LYS A 204 -10.23 15.08 4.17
N VAL A 205 -9.63 15.26 2.99
CA VAL A 205 -9.01 14.22 2.19
C VAL A 205 -7.62 14.68 1.77
N SER A 206 -6.64 13.80 1.93
CA SER A 206 -5.32 13.95 1.34
C SER A 206 -4.99 12.67 0.58
N VAL A 207 -4.44 12.80 -0.62
CA VAL A 207 -4.00 11.65 -1.41
C VAL A 207 -2.54 11.85 -1.80
N GLY A 208 -1.70 10.84 -1.60
CA GLY A 208 -0.30 10.85 -1.98
C GLY A 208 0.01 9.86 -3.10
N CYS A 209 0.83 10.27 -4.06
CA CYS A 209 1.36 9.40 -5.10
C CYS A 209 2.59 8.63 -4.60
N VAL A 210 3.05 7.64 -5.37
CA VAL A 210 4.36 7.00 -5.18
C VAL A 210 5.49 8.02 -5.27
N SER A 211 6.55 7.81 -4.51
CA SER A 211 7.69 8.72 -4.44
C SER A 211 9.04 8.02 -4.38
N ASN A 212 9.08 6.67 -4.40
CA ASN A 212 10.34 5.94 -4.47
C ASN A 212 10.98 6.13 -5.86
N PRO A 213 12.24 6.60 -5.97
CA PRO A 213 12.88 6.90 -7.26
C PRO A 213 13.17 5.67 -8.14
N ASN A 214 12.98 4.45 -7.63
CA ASN A 214 13.02 3.23 -8.46
C ASN A 214 11.74 3.02 -9.28
N ILE A 215 10.67 3.76 -8.98
CA ILE A 215 9.44 3.78 -9.77
C ILE A 215 9.60 4.80 -10.89
N HIS A 216 9.22 4.46 -12.11
CA HIS A 216 9.50 5.30 -13.27
C HIS A 216 8.93 6.72 -13.12
N PRO A 217 9.71 7.78 -13.39
CA PRO A 217 9.29 9.16 -13.15
C PRO A 217 8.07 9.59 -13.98
N THR A 218 7.89 9.03 -15.18
CA THR A 218 6.70 9.30 -16.01
C THR A 218 5.43 8.83 -15.31
N LEU A 219 5.47 7.67 -14.63
CA LEU A 219 4.35 7.14 -13.88
C LEU A 219 4.03 8.06 -12.68
N GLN A 220 5.05 8.50 -11.93
CA GLN A 220 4.89 9.42 -10.82
C GLN A 220 4.27 10.76 -11.27
N LYS A 221 4.80 11.31 -12.36
CA LYS A 221 4.27 12.56 -12.95
C LYS A 221 2.84 12.39 -13.43
N PHE A 222 2.52 11.30 -14.16
CA PHE A 222 1.17 11.04 -14.62
C PHE A 222 0.16 10.86 -13.48
N SER A 223 0.56 10.17 -12.42
CA SER A 223 -0.26 10.00 -11.20
C SER A 223 -0.65 11.35 -10.60
N ARG A 224 0.29 12.31 -10.54
CA ARG A 224 0.05 13.64 -9.96
C ARG A 224 -0.72 14.54 -10.91
N ASP A 225 -0.22 14.71 -12.15
CA ASP A 225 -0.69 15.75 -13.05
C ASP A 225 -2.03 15.41 -13.72
N ALA A 226 -2.30 14.13 -13.95
CA ALA A 226 -3.52 13.70 -14.63
C ALA A 226 -4.57 13.13 -13.67
N ILE A 227 -4.16 12.22 -12.77
CA ILE A 227 -5.11 11.52 -11.91
C ILE A 227 -5.45 12.36 -10.68
N LEU A 228 -4.45 12.77 -9.91
CA LEU A 228 -4.67 13.47 -8.65
C LEU A 228 -5.24 14.88 -8.86
N ALA A 229 -4.86 15.57 -9.92
CA ALA A 229 -5.41 16.88 -10.26
C ALA A 229 -6.94 16.84 -10.53
N GLU A 230 -7.45 15.77 -11.16
CA GLU A 230 -8.89 15.62 -11.38
C GLU A 230 -9.62 15.24 -10.07
N VAL A 231 -8.99 14.42 -9.21
CA VAL A 231 -9.51 14.11 -7.86
C VAL A 231 -9.66 15.39 -7.04
N GLU A 232 -8.62 16.22 -6.97
CA GLU A 232 -8.62 17.50 -6.28
C GLU A 232 -9.75 18.40 -6.77
N LYS A 233 -9.88 18.55 -8.08
CA LYS A 233 -10.91 19.37 -8.72
C LYS A 233 -12.32 18.92 -8.33
N ASN A 234 -12.57 17.61 -8.30
CA ASN A 234 -13.90 17.06 -7.99
C ASN A 234 -14.21 17.13 -6.49
N LEU A 235 -13.24 16.89 -5.62
CA LEU A 235 -13.38 17.09 -4.16
C LEU A 235 -13.70 18.56 -3.84
N LYS A 236 -12.98 19.51 -4.44
CA LYS A 236 -13.25 20.95 -4.28
C LYS A 236 -14.65 21.35 -4.72
N LYS A 237 -15.16 20.80 -5.85
CA LYS A 237 -16.53 21.01 -6.31
C LYS A 237 -17.57 20.46 -5.32
N LYS A 238 -17.25 19.36 -4.64
CA LYS A 238 -18.10 18.75 -3.61
C LYS A 238 -18.04 19.52 -2.27
N GLY A 239 -17.13 20.48 -2.12
CA GLY A 239 -16.92 21.23 -0.88
C GLY A 239 -16.06 20.47 0.14
N ILE A 240 -15.32 19.46 -0.30
CA ILE A 240 -14.38 18.69 0.53
C ILE A 240 -12.97 19.28 0.34
N THR A 241 -12.34 19.69 1.43
CA THR A 241 -11.00 20.27 1.40
C THR A 241 -9.96 19.19 1.11
N PHE A 242 -9.05 19.50 0.20
CA PHE A 242 -8.04 18.56 -0.32
C PHE A 242 -6.65 19.19 -0.34
N GLN A 243 -5.65 18.35 -0.11
CA GLN A 243 -4.24 18.62 -0.33
C GLN A 243 -3.55 17.31 -0.74
N GLU A 244 -2.55 17.37 -1.64
CA GLU A 244 -1.64 16.24 -1.80
C GLU A 244 -1.01 15.89 -0.45
N TYR A 245 -0.89 14.59 -0.15
CA TYR A 245 -0.48 14.12 1.18
C TYR A 245 0.90 14.63 1.58
N LEU A 246 0.93 15.42 2.64
CA LEU A 246 2.13 15.99 3.23
C LEU A 246 2.50 15.27 4.51
N VAL A 247 3.76 14.96 4.64
CA VAL A 247 4.35 14.36 5.84
C VAL A 247 5.28 15.37 6.49
N THR A 248 5.16 15.53 7.80
CA THR A 248 6.13 16.26 8.62
C THR A 248 7.10 15.25 9.22
N GLN A 249 8.39 15.47 9.05
CA GLN A 249 9.45 14.62 9.59
C GLN A 249 10.54 15.50 10.18
N GLN A 250 11.07 15.09 11.35
CA GLN A 250 12.31 15.70 11.86
C GLN A 250 13.47 15.30 10.97
N ILE A 251 14.33 16.25 10.60
CA ILE A 251 15.51 15.98 9.78
C ILE A 251 16.41 14.99 10.54
N GLY A 252 16.85 13.93 9.88
CA GLY A 252 17.72 12.90 10.46
C GLY A 252 17.00 11.72 11.11
N ILE A 253 15.66 11.62 11.01
CA ILE A 253 14.93 10.42 11.44
C ILE A 253 14.69 9.50 10.27
N ASP A 254 15.22 8.28 10.34
CA ASP A 254 14.86 7.18 9.44
C ASP A 254 13.71 6.39 10.05
N SER A 255 12.51 6.52 9.48
CA SER A 255 11.32 5.81 9.92
C SER A 255 11.11 4.46 9.22
N SER A 256 11.96 4.13 8.25
CA SER A 256 11.79 2.94 7.39
C SER A 256 11.82 1.60 8.15
N ALA A 257 12.53 1.54 9.27
CA ALA A 257 12.60 0.35 10.11
C ALA A 257 11.50 0.27 11.19
N GLY A 258 10.51 1.14 11.16
CA GLY A 258 9.50 1.24 12.24
C GLY A 258 10.05 1.79 13.56
N VAL A 259 11.29 2.26 13.56
CA VAL A 259 11.99 2.79 14.71
C VAL A 259 12.26 4.27 14.49
N ARG A 260 11.90 5.11 15.45
CA ARG A 260 12.26 6.54 15.44
C ARG A 260 13.75 6.67 15.74
N TYR A 261 14.49 6.93 14.70
CA TYR A 261 15.94 7.04 14.74
C TYR A 261 16.36 8.50 14.84
N ARG A 262 17.18 8.86 15.80
CA ARG A 262 17.81 10.20 15.90
C ARG A 262 19.32 10.02 15.83
N PRO A 263 19.99 10.47 14.77
CA PRO A 263 21.44 10.63 14.78
C PRO A 263 21.82 11.61 15.91
N GLU A 264 22.85 11.29 16.67
CA GLU A 264 23.25 12.09 17.83
C GLU A 264 23.72 13.50 17.49
N ASP A 265 24.22 13.68 16.29
CA ASP A 265 24.83 14.90 15.76
C ASP A 265 23.84 15.81 15.02
N GLN A 266 22.60 15.39 14.82
CA GLN A 266 21.56 16.19 14.14
C GLN A 266 20.36 16.42 15.07
N ARG A 267 20.56 17.15 16.14
CA ARG A 267 19.48 17.86 16.84
C ARG A 267 19.09 19.09 16.04
N SER A 268 18.70 18.95 14.78
CA SER A 268 17.98 20.04 14.16
C SER A 268 16.56 19.99 14.70
N GLU A 269 16.15 20.98 15.42
CA GLU A 269 14.75 21.24 15.79
C GLU A 269 13.90 21.50 14.55
N GLU A 270 14.51 21.51 13.37
CA GLU A 270 13.89 21.77 12.09
C GLU A 270 13.12 20.55 11.59
N GLU A 271 11.82 20.71 11.54
CA GLU A 271 10.94 19.78 10.88
C GLU A 271 10.94 20.07 9.37
N MET A 272 11.16 19.04 8.53
CA MET A 272 10.91 19.17 7.10
C MET A 272 9.48 18.74 6.79
N LYS A 273 8.83 19.46 5.88
CA LYS A 273 7.61 19.00 5.21
C LYS A 273 7.94 18.53 3.79
N ARG A 274 7.34 17.43 3.40
CA ARG A 274 7.59 16.79 2.12
C ARG A 274 6.36 16.05 1.64
N PHE A 275 6.31 15.76 0.35
CA PHE A 275 5.38 14.77 -0.15
C PHE A 275 5.79 13.40 0.39
N SER A 276 4.85 12.66 0.90
CA SER A 276 4.89 11.24 1.07
C SER A 276 6.24 10.63 1.55
N THR A 277 6.34 9.32 1.60
CA THR A 277 7.57 8.59 1.95
C THR A 277 8.09 7.79 0.76
N THR A 278 9.40 7.49 0.74
CA THR A 278 10.01 6.57 -0.22
C THR A 278 10.01 5.13 0.28
N ASP A 279 9.37 4.87 1.44
CA ASP A 279 9.43 3.60 2.17
C ASP A 279 8.77 2.47 1.37
N LEU A 280 9.53 1.41 1.10
CA LEU A 280 9.02 0.18 0.48
C LEU A 280 8.26 -0.71 1.47
N ASN A 281 8.22 -0.33 2.74
CA ASN A 281 7.52 -1.09 3.76
C ASN A 281 6.10 -0.58 4.01
N ASP A 282 5.66 0.42 3.24
CA ASP A 282 4.28 0.90 3.21
C ASP A 282 3.50 0.29 2.02
N GLY A 283 2.18 0.22 2.15
CA GLY A 283 1.30 -0.39 1.14
C GLY A 283 1.32 0.31 -0.21
N ARG A 284 1.72 1.59 -0.27
CA ARG A 284 1.78 2.36 -1.51
C ARG A 284 3.04 2.07 -2.33
N ASN A 285 4.24 2.37 -1.80
CA ASN A 285 5.47 2.17 -2.58
C ASN A 285 5.79 0.70 -2.82
N SER A 286 5.42 -0.21 -1.89
CA SER A 286 5.63 -1.64 -2.04
C SER A 286 4.85 -2.24 -3.21
N LEU A 287 3.69 -1.70 -3.54
CA LEU A 287 2.90 -2.09 -4.71
C LEU A 287 3.28 -1.26 -5.94
N GLY A 288 3.66 0.00 -5.73
CA GLY A 288 4.12 0.89 -6.79
C GLY A 288 5.41 0.46 -7.46
N ILE A 289 6.31 -0.24 -6.74
CA ILE A 289 7.63 -0.67 -7.25
C ILE A 289 7.54 -1.62 -8.46
N TYR A 290 6.36 -2.19 -8.71
CA TYR A 290 6.03 -3.00 -9.88
C TYR A 290 5.51 -2.16 -11.07
N GLU A 291 5.87 -0.88 -11.13
CA GLU A 291 5.37 0.10 -12.11
C GLU A 291 3.83 0.16 -12.10
N THR A 292 3.26 0.34 -10.91
CA THR A 292 1.82 0.48 -10.66
C THR A 292 1.52 1.90 -10.20
N LEU A 293 0.44 2.52 -10.69
CA LEU A 293 -0.06 3.79 -10.15
C LEU A 293 -0.61 3.52 -8.75
N SER A 294 0.20 3.75 -7.73
CA SER A 294 -0.17 3.43 -6.36
C SER A 294 -0.32 4.70 -5.52
N PHE A 295 -1.41 4.75 -4.78
CA PHE A 295 -1.80 5.91 -3.98
C PHE A 295 -1.97 5.52 -2.51
N ILE A 296 -1.81 6.50 -1.64
CA ILE A 296 -2.30 6.45 -0.26
C ILE A 296 -3.35 7.53 -0.10
N GLN A 297 -4.49 7.20 0.51
CA GLN A 297 -5.48 8.19 0.91
C GLN A 297 -5.51 8.30 2.44
N GLU A 298 -5.47 9.53 2.92
CA GLU A 298 -5.58 9.86 4.33
C GLU A 298 -6.84 10.70 4.55
N GLY A 299 -7.83 10.13 5.24
CA GLY A 299 -8.97 10.91 5.73
C GLY A 299 -8.63 11.66 7.01
N ALA A 300 -9.17 12.85 7.21
CA ALA A 300 -9.04 13.53 8.50
C ALA A 300 -9.82 12.78 9.57
N SER A 301 -9.21 12.52 10.72
CA SER A 301 -9.80 11.72 11.80
C SER A 301 -9.66 12.38 13.15
N ARG A 302 -10.72 12.28 13.94
CA ARG A 302 -10.71 12.53 15.40
C ARG A 302 -10.68 11.22 16.19
N HIS A 303 -10.72 10.08 15.51
CA HIS A 303 -10.86 8.75 16.13
C HIS A 303 -12.06 8.65 17.08
N ASP A 304 -13.17 9.35 16.79
CA ASP A 304 -14.41 9.29 17.55
C ASP A 304 -15.58 8.77 16.69
N ILE A 305 -16.55 8.17 17.37
CA ILE A 305 -17.73 7.60 16.71
C ILE A 305 -18.70 8.68 16.23
N GLN A 306 -18.72 9.85 16.86
CA GLN A 306 -19.65 10.94 16.55
C GLN A 306 -19.39 11.51 15.15
N THR A 307 -18.14 11.50 14.70
CA THR A 307 -17.75 11.98 13.37
C THR A 307 -17.66 10.87 12.32
N LEU A 308 -17.98 9.63 12.66
CA LEU A 308 -17.82 8.48 11.75
C LEU A 308 -18.54 8.70 10.41
N ARG A 309 -19.77 9.21 10.43
CA ARG A 309 -20.57 9.46 9.23
C ARG A 309 -19.87 10.42 8.28
N GLU A 310 -19.42 11.57 8.79
CA GLU A 310 -18.74 12.59 7.98
C GLU A 310 -17.41 12.06 7.42
N ARG A 311 -16.61 11.40 8.26
CA ARG A 311 -15.33 10.80 7.87
C ARG A 311 -15.52 9.73 6.79
N THR A 312 -16.56 8.89 6.92
CA THR A 312 -16.92 7.90 5.92
C THR A 312 -17.28 8.57 4.58
N GLU A 313 -18.05 9.65 4.63
CA GLU A 313 -18.41 10.41 3.41
C GLU A 313 -17.18 11.02 2.74
N TRP A 314 -16.24 11.59 3.49
CA TRP A 314 -15.01 12.13 2.92
C TRP A 314 -14.15 11.05 2.26
N GLN A 315 -13.95 9.91 2.92
CA GLN A 315 -13.23 8.77 2.36
C GLN A 315 -13.89 8.25 1.08
N TYR A 316 -15.21 8.07 1.13
CA TYR A 316 -15.99 7.58 -0.01
C TYR A 316 -15.84 8.48 -1.25
N PHE A 317 -15.94 9.80 -1.10
CA PHE A 317 -15.76 10.71 -2.23
C PHE A 317 -14.33 10.72 -2.75
N GLY A 318 -13.33 10.50 -1.90
CA GLY A 318 -11.96 10.28 -2.34
C GLY A 318 -11.82 9.04 -3.23
N PHE A 319 -12.37 7.90 -2.81
CA PHE A 319 -12.38 6.65 -3.59
C PHE A 319 -13.16 6.80 -4.89
N ARG A 320 -14.34 7.39 -4.83
CA ARG A 320 -15.20 7.61 -5.99
C ARG A 320 -14.51 8.47 -7.05
N PHE A 321 -13.99 9.63 -6.67
CA PHE A 321 -13.37 10.54 -7.63
C PHE A 321 -12.04 10.01 -8.17
N LEU A 322 -11.30 9.20 -7.39
CA LEU A 322 -10.16 8.47 -7.93
C LEU A 322 -10.62 7.45 -8.99
N ALA A 323 -11.65 6.65 -8.69
CA ALA A 323 -12.18 5.67 -9.64
C ALA A 323 -12.71 6.34 -10.92
N GLU A 324 -13.43 7.45 -10.80
CA GLU A 324 -13.90 8.26 -11.94
C GLU A 324 -12.73 8.83 -12.77
N SER A 325 -11.65 9.30 -12.11
CA SER A 325 -10.44 9.79 -12.77
C SER A 325 -9.71 8.67 -13.51
N ILE A 326 -9.53 7.49 -12.88
CA ILE A 326 -8.96 6.30 -13.51
C ILE A 326 -9.77 5.90 -14.75
N ALA A 327 -11.09 5.80 -14.60
CA ALA A 327 -11.99 5.47 -15.72
C ALA A 327 -11.88 6.49 -16.86
N GLY A 328 -11.63 7.77 -16.54
CA GLY A 328 -11.41 8.85 -17.52
C GLY A 328 -10.12 8.71 -18.33
N GLN A 329 -9.11 7.99 -17.82
CA GLN A 329 -7.77 7.87 -18.40
C GLN A 329 -7.40 6.41 -18.71
N GLY A 330 -8.38 5.50 -18.78
CA GLY A 330 -8.17 4.05 -18.80
C GLY A 330 -7.18 3.55 -19.85
N GLU A 331 -7.33 3.96 -21.12
CA GLU A 331 -6.42 3.56 -22.20
C GLU A 331 -4.97 3.99 -21.95
N LYS A 332 -4.79 5.24 -21.46
CA LYS A 332 -3.45 5.78 -21.15
C LYS A 332 -2.81 5.03 -20.00
N ILE A 333 -3.59 4.71 -18.94
CA ILE A 333 -3.11 3.94 -17.81
C ILE A 333 -2.64 2.56 -18.26
N ASN A 334 -3.47 1.83 -19.00
CA ASN A 334 -3.14 0.50 -19.49
C ASN A 334 -1.89 0.49 -20.37
N SER A 335 -1.80 1.45 -21.31
CA SER A 335 -0.64 1.56 -22.21
C SER A 335 0.63 1.89 -21.42
N LEU A 336 0.58 2.88 -20.53
CA LEU A 336 1.73 3.32 -19.74
C LEU A 336 2.23 2.20 -18.83
N VAL A 337 1.36 1.57 -18.05
CA VAL A 337 1.75 0.54 -17.08
C VAL A 337 2.32 -0.68 -17.80
N ARG A 338 1.68 -1.13 -18.88
CA ARG A 338 2.15 -2.26 -19.70
C ARG A 338 3.54 -1.97 -20.28
N GLU A 339 3.70 -0.81 -20.93
CA GLU A 339 4.98 -0.41 -21.51
C GLU A 339 6.10 -0.37 -20.48
N LEU A 340 5.85 0.23 -19.31
CA LEU A 340 6.87 0.34 -18.27
C LEU A 340 7.23 -1.01 -17.66
N ARG A 341 6.25 -1.90 -17.43
CA ARG A 341 6.49 -3.26 -16.94
C ARG A 341 7.30 -4.09 -17.94
N GLU A 342 6.92 -4.06 -19.22
CA GLU A 342 7.66 -4.75 -20.28
C GLU A 342 9.08 -4.21 -20.42
N ARG A 343 9.24 -2.89 -20.45
CA ARG A 343 10.54 -2.24 -20.51
C ARG A 343 11.43 -2.59 -19.31
N LEU A 344 10.86 -2.66 -18.10
CA LEU A 344 11.59 -3.05 -16.90
C LEU A 344 12.14 -4.47 -17.03
N ILE A 345 11.34 -5.42 -17.50
CA ILE A 345 11.74 -6.80 -17.71
C ILE A 345 12.82 -6.89 -18.80
N GLU A 346 12.62 -6.22 -19.94
CA GLU A 346 13.57 -6.30 -21.06
C GLU A 346 14.94 -5.70 -20.72
N LYS A 347 14.97 -4.53 -20.09
CA LYS A 347 16.24 -3.92 -19.70
C LYS A 347 17.02 -4.77 -18.68
N ALA A 348 16.31 -5.50 -17.81
CA ALA A 348 16.94 -6.38 -16.81
C ALA A 348 17.53 -7.69 -17.39
N LYS A 349 17.32 -7.98 -18.68
CA LYS A 349 17.94 -9.12 -19.38
C LYS A 349 19.41 -8.87 -19.79
N VAL A 350 19.83 -7.61 -19.76
CA VAL A 350 21.16 -7.20 -20.22
C VAL A 350 21.81 -6.33 -19.16
N TYR A 351 23.02 -6.67 -18.74
CA TYR A 351 23.79 -5.81 -17.84
C TYR A 351 24.16 -4.49 -18.53
N ALA A 352 23.88 -3.39 -17.85
CA ALA A 352 24.21 -2.06 -18.32
C ALA A 352 24.55 -1.15 -17.12
N GLU A 353 25.70 -0.45 -17.18
CA GLU A 353 26.16 0.45 -16.12
C GLU A 353 25.17 1.59 -15.82
N GLN A 354 24.38 1.98 -16.81
CA GLN A 354 23.39 3.04 -16.69
C GLN A 354 22.02 2.57 -16.18
N ASP A 355 21.77 1.25 -16.06
CA ASP A 355 20.54 0.73 -15.44
C ASP A 355 20.69 0.72 -13.92
N LEU A 356 20.52 1.86 -13.31
CA LEU A 356 20.74 2.08 -11.89
C LEU A 356 19.53 1.68 -11.05
N VAL A 357 19.82 1.05 -9.91
CA VAL A 357 18.91 0.87 -8.80
C VAL A 357 19.32 1.79 -7.66
N HIS A 358 18.39 2.58 -7.17
CA HIS A 358 18.61 3.55 -6.10
C HIS A 358 18.39 2.87 -4.75
N LEU A 359 19.45 2.78 -3.94
CA LEU A 359 19.46 2.04 -2.68
C LEU A 359 19.24 2.93 -1.45
N ARG A 360 19.76 4.17 -1.51
CA ARG A 360 19.59 5.16 -0.45
C ARG A 360 19.22 6.50 -1.06
N MET A 361 18.37 7.21 -0.36
CA MET A 361 17.75 8.45 -0.85
C MET A 361 17.75 9.49 0.24
N LYS A 362 17.70 10.76 -0.16
CA LYS A 362 17.41 11.91 0.69
C LYS A 362 16.31 12.76 0.07
N TYR A 363 15.64 13.52 0.92
CA TYR A 363 14.74 14.57 0.44
C TYR A 363 15.55 15.82 0.14
N ALA A 364 15.16 16.53 -0.92
CA ALA A 364 15.85 17.72 -1.39
C ALA A 364 14.87 18.89 -1.59
N ARG A 365 15.37 20.10 -1.39
CA ARG A 365 14.63 21.34 -1.66
C ARG A 365 14.50 21.55 -3.17
N ASP A 366 13.47 22.27 -3.56
CA ASP A 366 13.38 22.85 -4.88
C ASP A 366 13.84 24.32 -4.80
N GLU A 367 14.88 24.66 -5.56
CA GLU A 367 15.39 26.02 -5.56
C GLU A 367 14.43 27.01 -6.24
N LYS A 368 13.54 26.52 -7.11
CA LYS A 368 12.56 27.35 -7.82
C LYS A 368 11.30 27.57 -6.99
N GLU A 369 10.92 26.57 -6.20
CA GLU A 369 9.76 26.58 -5.32
C GLU A 369 10.18 26.18 -3.90
N PRO A 370 10.93 27.04 -3.18
CA PRO A 370 11.53 26.71 -1.89
C PRO A 370 10.51 26.63 -0.74
N GLU A 371 9.32 27.15 -0.97
CA GLU A 371 8.26 27.28 0.04
C GLU A 371 6.93 26.76 -0.52
N ILE A 372 6.05 26.31 0.37
CA ILE A 372 4.67 25.97 0.04
C ILE A 372 3.73 26.65 1.03
N VAL A 373 2.62 27.17 0.53
CA VAL A 373 1.55 27.71 1.38
C VAL A 373 0.50 26.63 1.58
N ILE A 374 0.25 26.28 2.83
CA ILE A 374 -0.79 25.32 3.21
C ILE A 374 -1.82 26.01 4.09
N LYS A 375 -3.02 25.43 4.16
CA LYS A 375 -4.02 25.82 5.15
C LYS A 375 -3.94 24.90 6.35
N ASN A 376 -4.01 25.49 7.53
CA ASN A 376 -3.96 24.73 8.78
C ASN A 376 -4.98 25.35 9.75
N PHE A 377 -5.25 24.66 10.85
CA PHE A 377 -5.96 25.26 11.96
C PHE A 377 -5.00 26.05 12.85
N GLU A 378 -5.46 27.23 13.31
CA GLU A 378 -4.70 28.01 14.30
C GLU A 378 -4.40 27.11 15.51
N ARG A 379 -3.12 26.99 15.89
CA ARG A 379 -2.72 26.16 17.03
C ARG A 379 -3.37 26.72 18.28
N SER A 380 -4.23 25.93 18.94
CA SER A 380 -4.71 26.27 20.27
C SER A 380 -3.60 25.95 21.27
N GLU A 381 -3.44 26.77 22.33
CA GLU A 381 -2.52 26.51 23.43
C GLU A 381 -2.90 25.27 24.26
N ILE A 382 -4.06 24.69 24.03
CA ILE A 382 -4.55 23.50 24.70
C ILE A 382 -3.98 22.26 23.98
N PRO A 383 -3.14 21.45 24.66
CA PRO A 383 -2.60 20.23 24.06
C PRO A 383 -3.75 19.27 23.71
N ILE A 384 -3.85 18.88 22.43
CA ILE A 384 -4.75 17.83 21.96
C ILE A 384 -4.14 16.47 22.33
N ARG A 385 -4.05 16.17 23.60
CA ARG A 385 -3.69 14.83 24.10
C ARG A 385 -4.86 14.29 24.88
N GLY A 386 -5.34 13.11 24.51
CA GLY A 386 -6.25 12.36 25.38
C GLY A 386 -5.58 12.18 26.75
N VAL A 387 -6.26 12.60 27.78
CA VAL A 387 -5.83 12.37 29.16
C VAL A 387 -6.57 11.13 29.66
N LEU A 388 -5.85 10.19 30.26
CA LEU A 388 -6.44 9.01 30.87
C LEU A 388 -7.44 9.43 31.98
N LYS A 389 -8.64 8.87 31.92
CA LYS A 389 -9.67 9.04 32.97
C LYS A 389 -9.35 8.25 34.24
N VAL A 390 -8.50 7.25 34.14
CA VAL A 390 -8.24 6.29 35.21
C VAL A 390 -6.75 5.98 35.26
N ASP A 391 -6.19 5.83 36.45
CA ASP A 391 -4.84 5.29 36.63
C ASP A 391 -4.79 3.83 36.21
N LYS A 392 -4.31 3.57 34.99
CA LYS A 392 -4.03 2.23 34.49
C LYS A 392 -2.54 1.92 34.66
N LYS A 393 -2.25 0.69 35.09
CA LYS A 393 -0.88 0.22 35.23
C LYS A 393 -0.28 -0.08 33.85
N ALA A 394 1.03 0.01 33.74
CA ALA A 394 1.75 -0.41 32.54
C ALA A 394 1.41 -1.87 32.20
N GLY A 395 0.88 -2.12 31.02
CA GLY A 395 0.40 -3.43 30.55
C GLY A 395 -1.12 -3.63 30.56
N ASP A 396 -1.89 -2.72 31.13
CA ASP A 396 -3.35 -2.76 31.04
C ASP A 396 -3.81 -2.29 29.65
N PHE A 397 -4.81 -2.97 29.11
CA PHE A 397 -5.44 -2.52 27.86
C PHE A 397 -6.16 -1.19 28.08
N LEU A 398 -5.80 -0.19 27.26
CA LEU A 398 -6.52 1.07 27.19
C LEU A 398 -7.71 0.91 26.25
N THR A 399 -8.90 1.12 26.80
CA THR A 399 -10.10 1.24 25.99
C THR A 399 -10.37 2.72 25.70
N ARG A 400 -11.18 2.98 24.67
CA ARG A 400 -11.58 4.34 24.31
C ARG A 400 -12.28 5.08 25.44
N ASP A 401 -13.04 4.36 26.26
CA ASP A 401 -13.74 4.92 27.43
C ASP A 401 -12.80 5.36 28.55
N ASP A 402 -11.57 4.92 28.49
CA ASP A 402 -10.52 5.31 29.43
C ASP A 402 -9.87 6.67 29.10
N LEU A 403 -10.15 7.19 27.89
CA LEU A 403 -9.62 8.47 27.43
C LEU A 403 -10.67 9.58 27.64
N VAL A 404 -10.24 10.70 28.21
CA VAL A 404 -11.05 11.92 28.19
C VAL A 404 -10.93 12.51 26.79
N SER A 405 -12.02 12.50 26.00
CA SER A 405 -12.12 13.36 24.85
C SER A 405 -12.40 14.77 25.32
N TYR A 406 -11.44 15.68 25.19
CA TYR A 406 -11.75 17.09 25.31
C TYR A 406 -12.70 17.47 24.16
N PRO A 407 -13.79 18.20 24.42
CA PRO A 407 -14.62 18.72 23.35
C PRO A 407 -13.72 19.59 22.47
N TYR A 408 -13.61 19.23 21.21
CA TYR A 408 -12.97 20.10 20.23
C TYR A 408 -13.70 21.44 20.23
N PRO A 409 -12.96 22.56 20.23
CA PRO A 409 -13.60 23.84 19.99
C PRO A 409 -14.30 23.75 18.64
N SER A 410 -15.57 24.03 18.60
CA SER A 410 -16.40 23.96 17.40
C SER A 410 -15.99 24.96 16.31
N GLN A 411 -14.98 25.78 16.54
CA GLN A 411 -14.52 26.84 15.66
C GLN A 411 -13.01 26.97 15.70
N TYR A 412 -12.29 26.13 14.93
CA TYR A 412 -10.89 26.41 14.61
C TYR A 412 -10.85 27.49 13.54
N LYS A 413 -10.10 28.55 13.82
CA LYS A 413 -9.75 29.53 12.79
C LYS A 413 -8.78 28.89 11.82
N VAL A 414 -9.12 28.95 10.53
CA VAL A 414 -8.23 28.52 9.46
C VAL A 414 -7.22 29.63 9.18
N VAL A 415 -5.94 29.26 9.15
CA VAL A 415 -4.83 30.16 8.85
C VAL A 415 -4.03 29.60 7.69
N GLU A 416 -3.46 30.50 6.88
CA GLU A 416 -2.46 30.12 5.88
C GLU A 416 -1.08 30.08 6.55
N GLU A 417 -0.37 28.97 6.34
CA GLU A 417 0.96 28.73 6.86
C GLU A 417 1.94 28.62 5.70
N THR A 418 2.95 29.50 5.65
CA THR A 418 4.06 29.39 4.72
C THR A 418 5.09 28.43 5.31
N VAL A 419 5.25 27.28 4.64
CA VAL A 419 6.23 26.26 5.01
C VAL A 419 7.52 26.52 4.29
N LYS A 420 8.54 27.00 5.01
CA LYS A 420 9.88 27.30 4.48
C LYS A 420 10.80 26.07 4.41
N ASN A 421 10.53 25.07 5.23
CA ASN A 421 11.26 23.80 5.23
C ASN A 421 10.56 22.77 4.32
N TRP A 422 10.46 23.14 3.03
CA TRP A 422 9.82 22.36 1.99
C TRP A 422 10.84 21.53 1.20
N PHE A 423 10.62 20.22 1.12
CA PHE A 423 11.50 19.22 0.49
C PHE A 423 10.69 18.33 -0.47
N PRO A 424 10.24 18.87 -1.61
CA PRO A 424 9.36 18.14 -2.53
C PRO A 424 10.06 17.03 -3.32
N ASN A 425 11.38 17.12 -3.48
CA ASN A 425 12.15 16.24 -4.35
C ASN A 425 12.78 15.07 -3.58
N VAL A 426 13.04 13.99 -4.28
CA VAL A 426 13.80 12.84 -3.78
C VAL A 426 15.02 12.65 -4.66
N GLU A 427 16.21 12.60 -4.05
CA GLU A 427 17.49 12.37 -4.71
C GLU A 427 18.12 11.07 -4.22
N ALA A 428 18.66 10.29 -5.15
CA ALA A 428 19.45 9.11 -4.80
C ALA A 428 20.84 9.54 -4.32
N ILE A 429 21.30 8.97 -3.21
CA ILE A 429 22.65 9.17 -2.66
C ILE A 429 23.54 7.93 -2.80
N VAL A 430 22.94 6.74 -2.94
CA VAL A 430 23.64 5.51 -3.29
C VAL A 430 22.84 4.81 -4.37
N SER A 431 23.50 4.49 -5.47
CA SER A 431 22.92 3.76 -6.59
C SER A 431 23.93 2.74 -7.11
N VAL A 432 23.43 1.61 -7.58
CA VAL A 432 24.26 0.56 -8.18
C VAL A 432 23.68 0.13 -9.53
N PRO A 433 24.52 -0.26 -10.51
CA PRO A 433 24.01 -0.92 -11.71
C PRO A 433 23.26 -2.19 -11.34
N ARG A 434 22.13 -2.47 -11.96
CA ARG A 434 21.39 -3.71 -11.74
C ARG A 434 22.20 -4.91 -12.26
N PRO A 435 22.42 -5.97 -11.46
CA PRO A 435 23.01 -7.20 -11.98
C PRO A 435 21.99 -7.98 -12.83
N LEU A 436 22.44 -8.99 -13.55
CA LEU A 436 21.51 -9.93 -14.23
C LEU A 436 20.75 -10.81 -13.23
N GLY A 437 21.33 -11.03 -12.07
CA GLY A 437 20.69 -11.79 -10.99
C GLY A 437 21.52 -11.82 -9.73
N TYR A 438 21.00 -12.53 -8.75
CA TYR A 438 21.64 -12.75 -7.45
C TYR A 438 21.76 -14.24 -7.15
N ILE A 439 22.83 -14.59 -6.45
CA ILE A 439 23.08 -15.94 -5.94
C ILE A 439 23.00 -15.88 -4.42
N ILE A 440 22.16 -16.73 -3.85
CA ILE A 440 21.89 -16.80 -2.41
C ILE A 440 22.29 -18.19 -1.92
N PRO A 441 23.19 -18.32 -0.94
CA PRO A 441 23.54 -19.60 -0.36
C PRO A 441 22.33 -20.32 0.25
N ALA A 442 22.30 -21.63 0.19
CA ALA A 442 21.23 -22.48 0.71
C ALA A 442 20.93 -22.26 2.22
N SER A 443 21.89 -21.69 2.98
CA SER A 443 21.74 -21.35 4.39
C SER A 443 20.76 -20.20 4.67
N HIS A 444 20.46 -19.36 3.66
CA HIS A 444 19.57 -18.18 3.81
C HIS A 444 18.14 -18.48 3.34
N GLN A 445 17.54 -19.55 3.90
CA GLN A 445 16.20 -19.99 3.54
C GLN A 445 15.12 -18.95 3.83
N ASP A 446 15.24 -18.17 4.92
CA ASP A 446 14.27 -17.13 5.29
C ASP A 446 14.20 -16.00 4.24
N VAL A 447 15.34 -15.64 3.65
CA VAL A 447 15.42 -14.71 2.52
C VAL A 447 14.63 -15.27 1.34
N VAL A 448 14.91 -16.51 0.95
CA VAL A 448 14.27 -17.19 -0.19
C VAL A 448 12.75 -17.35 0.01
N GLU A 449 12.30 -17.78 1.18
CA GLU A 449 10.86 -17.93 1.49
C GLU A 449 10.13 -16.58 1.42
N THR A 450 10.75 -15.49 1.90
CA THR A 450 10.17 -14.16 1.81
C THR A 450 10.13 -13.66 0.37
N MET A 451 11.19 -13.91 -0.43
CA MET A 451 11.19 -13.58 -1.86
C MET A 451 10.09 -14.36 -2.62
N LEU A 452 9.89 -15.65 -2.31
CA LEU A 452 8.75 -16.43 -2.82
C LEU A 452 7.42 -15.80 -2.40
N GLY A 453 7.34 -15.31 -1.16
CA GLY A 453 6.21 -14.53 -0.65
C GLY A 453 5.91 -13.30 -1.51
N HIS A 454 6.89 -12.68 -2.13
CA HIS A 454 6.76 -11.61 -3.13
C HIS A 454 6.51 -12.11 -4.57
N ASP A 455 6.26 -13.41 -4.78
CA ASP A 455 6.10 -14.07 -6.09
C ASP A 455 7.33 -13.93 -7.00
N ILE A 456 8.48 -13.74 -6.42
CA ILE A 456 9.73 -13.70 -7.16
C ILE A 456 10.05 -15.13 -7.58
N LYS A 457 10.30 -15.32 -8.87
CA LYS A 457 10.71 -16.62 -9.42
C LYS A 457 12.13 -16.90 -8.97
N ILE A 458 12.33 -18.05 -8.38
CA ILE A 458 13.60 -18.51 -7.84
C ILE A 458 13.97 -19.83 -8.50
N GLU A 459 15.24 -19.97 -8.81
CA GLU A 459 15.83 -21.19 -9.36
C GLU A 459 16.87 -21.75 -8.38
N ILE A 460 17.16 -23.04 -8.47
CA ILE A 460 18.10 -23.74 -7.60
C ILE A 460 19.19 -24.42 -8.44
N PHE A 461 20.44 -24.30 -8.04
CA PHE A 461 21.57 -24.96 -8.71
C PHE A 461 21.46 -26.47 -8.55
N THR A 462 21.61 -27.21 -9.67
CA THR A 462 21.54 -28.67 -9.74
C THR A 462 22.89 -29.35 -9.54
N GLN A 463 23.98 -28.59 -9.63
CA GLN A 463 25.36 -29.05 -9.46
C GLN A 463 26.28 -27.91 -9.04
N ASP A 464 27.46 -28.26 -8.46
CA ASP A 464 28.50 -27.30 -8.16
C ASP A 464 28.99 -26.63 -9.45
N ARG A 465 29.21 -25.32 -9.41
CA ARG A 465 29.64 -24.55 -10.58
C ARG A 465 30.65 -23.47 -10.20
N PRO A 466 31.88 -23.48 -10.77
CA PRO A 466 32.78 -22.34 -10.65
C PRO A 466 32.27 -21.17 -11.47
N LEU A 467 32.08 -19.99 -10.81
CA LEU A 467 31.61 -18.77 -11.42
C LEU A 467 32.45 -17.58 -10.97
N GLU A 468 32.61 -16.61 -11.87
CA GLU A 468 32.97 -15.25 -11.46
C GLU A 468 31.72 -14.51 -10.96
N ILE A 469 31.84 -13.98 -9.76
CA ILE A 469 30.74 -13.24 -9.10
C ILE A 469 31.24 -11.87 -8.67
N GLU A 470 30.31 -10.94 -8.49
CA GLU A 470 30.57 -9.72 -7.73
C GLU A 470 30.12 -9.93 -6.27
N ALA A 471 31.03 -9.74 -5.34
CA ALA A 471 30.78 -9.80 -3.91
C ALA A 471 31.02 -8.43 -3.28
N TYR A 472 30.39 -8.18 -2.16
CA TYR A 472 30.64 -7.01 -1.34
C TYR A 472 31.43 -7.39 -0.10
N GLN A 473 32.60 -6.76 0.07
CA GLN A 473 33.28 -6.74 1.35
C GLN A 473 32.79 -5.55 2.17
N ILE A 474 32.40 -5.79 3.40
CA ILE A 474 31.90 -4.77 4.30
C ILE A 474 33.09 -3.93 4.77
N SER A 475 33.08 -2.63 4.46
CA SER A 475 34.13 -1.70 4.88
C SER A 475 33.77 -0.94 6.14
N THR A 476 32.47 -0.68 6.37
CA THR A 476 32.00 0.03 7.55
C THR A 476 30.60 -0.42 7.92
N VAL A 477 30.38 -0.65 9.22
CA VAL A 477 29.06 -0.85 9.80
C VAL A 477 28.81 0.26 10.81
N VAL A 478 27.90 1.18 10.52
CA VAL A 478 27.46 2.17 11.48
C VAL A 478 26.30 1.57 12.28
N PRO A 479 26.51 1.23 13.57
CA PRO A 479 25.48 0.61 14.38
C PRO A 479 24.30 1.57 14.59
N ALA A 480 23.13 1.01 14.80
CA ALA A 480 22.01 1.77 15.31
C ALA A 480 22.29 2.23 16.75
N LYS A 481 21.62 3.30 17.17
CA LYS A 481 21.77 3.84 18.53
C LYS A 481 21.44 2.83 19.64
N TYR A 482 20.67 1.80 19.31
CA TYR A 482 20.25 0.75 20.22
C TYR A 482 20.72 -0.61 19.72
N ASP A 483 21.34 -1.41 20.55
CA ASP A 483 22.02 -2.67 20.23
C ASP A 483 21.14 -3.72 19.51
N TYR A 484 19.82 -3.66 19.72
CA TYR A 484 18.87 -4.60 19.11
C TYR A 484 18.33 -4.14 17.75
N LEU A 485 18.82 -3.02 17.23
CA LEU A 485 18.38 -2.48 15.94
C LEU A 485 19.37 -2.81 14.82
N PRO A 486 18.86 -2.94 13.57
CA PRO A 486 19.72 -3.12 12.41
C PRO A 486 20.67 -1.94 12.23
N PRO A 487 21.79 -2.15 11.52
CA PRO A 487 22.75 -1.09 11.27
C PRO A 487 22.10 0.10 10.55
N GLN A 488 22.51 1.31 10.94
CA GLN A 488 22.04 2.53 10.30
C GLN A 488 22.56 2.68 8.89
N ARG A 489 23.84 2.36 8.70
CA ARG A 489 24.54 2.44 7.42
C ARG A 489 25.53 1.32 7.29
N ILE A 490 25.62 0.80 6.09
CA ILE A 490 26.67 -0.13 5.68
C ILE A 490 27.35 0.48 4.47
N ASP A 491 28.67 0.55 4.50
CA ASP A 491 29.49 0.88 3.35
C ASP A 491 30.25 -0.39 2.89
N VAL A 492 30.47 -0.52 1.61
CA VAL A 492 30.99 -1.74 1.00
C VAL A 492 32.05 -1.44 -0.06
N GLU A 493 32.95 -2.39 -0.28
CA GLU A 493 33.81 -2.47 -1.44
C GLU A 493 33.36 -3.62 -2.33
N LYS A 494 33.12 -3.32 -3.62
CA LYS A 494 32.75 -4.33 -4.61
C LYS A 494 34.01 -5.06 -5.08
N LYS A 495 34.01 -6.39 -5.05
CA LYS A 495 35.12 -7.27 -5.49
C LYS A 495 34.60 -8.30 -6.46
N LYS A 496 35.41 -8.60 -7.47
CA LYS A 496 35.20 -9.78 -8.32
C LYS A 496 35.93 -10.98 -7.70
N LEU A 497 35.19 -12.07 -7.53
CA LEU A 497 35.71 -13.30 -6.93
C LEU A 497 35.40 -14.50 -7.81
N GLN A 498 36.35 -15.41 -7.92
CA GLN A 498 36.12 -16.77 -8.44
C GLN A 498 35.67 -17.64 -7.26
N THR A 499 34.46 -18.18 -7.34
CA THR A 499 33.92 -19.04 -6.28
C THR A 499 33.23 -20.26 -6.85
N ILE A 500 33.03 -21.27 -6.03
CA ILE A 500 32.22 -22.44 -6.40
C ILE A 500 30.83 -22.24 -5.78
N VAL A 501 29.87 -21.90 -6.62
CA VAL A 501 28.46 -21.93 -6.25
C VAL A 501 28.05 -23.38 -6.09
N LYS A 502 27.43 -23.73 -4.98
CA LYS A 502 27.15 -25.11 -4.61
C LYS A 502 25.79 -25.58 -5.16
N ARG A 503 25.70 -26.88 -5.40
CA ARG A 503 24.38 -27.50 -5.58
C ARG A 503 23.50 -27.20 -4.39
N GLY A 504 22.28 -26.70 -4.67
CA GLY A 504 21.32 -26.29 -3.63
C GLY A 504 21.34 -24.81 -3.33
N ASP A 505 22.33 -24.02 -3.78
CA ASP A 505 22.27 -22.57 -3.75
C ASP A 505 21.19 -22.06 -4.69
N PHE A 506 20.67 -20.85 -4.44
CA PHE A 506 19.58 -20.28 -5.21
C PHE A 506 20.07 -19.22 -6.18
N TYR A 507 19.40 -19.12 -7.30
CA TYR A 507 19.57 -18.05 -8.28
C TYR A 507 18.26 -17.28 -8.48
N ILE A 508 18.36 -15.97 -8.54
CA ILE A 508 17.23 -15.07 -8.77
C ILE A 508 17.58 -14.16 -9.93
N SER A 509 16.95 -14.36 -11.07
CA SER A 509 17.08 -13.46 -12.22
C SER A 509 16.39 -12.13 -11.93
N CYS A 510 17.03 -11.02 -12.29
CA CYS A 510 16.37 -9.69 -12.27
C CYS A 510 15.36 -9.49 -13.41
N ALA A 511 15.37 -10.34 -14.46
CA ALA A 511 14.47 -10.22 -15.61
C ALA A 511 13.02 -10.62 -15.26
N GLN A 512 12.41 -9.94 -14.30
CA GLN A 512 11.06 -10.16 -13.79
C GLN A 512 10.37 -8.81 -13.55
N ALA A 513 9.04 -8.81 -13.42
CA ALA A 513 8.27 -7.60 -13.07
C ALA A 513 8.71 -6.99 -11.72
N SER A 514 9.31 -7.80 -10.85
CA SER A 514 9.87 -7.42 -9.54
C SER A 514 11.33 -6.94 -9.59
N ALA A 515 11.91 -6.66 -10.78
CA ALA A 515 13.33 -6.31 -10.94
C ALA A 515 13.82 -5.20 -10.00
N ASN A 516 13.03 -4.15 -9.82
CA ASN A 516 13.36 -3.06 -8.90
C ASN A 516 13.37 -3.53 -7.44
N LEU A 517 12.35 -4.30 -7.05
CA LEU A 517 12.22 -4.83 -5.69
C LEU A 517 13.35 -5.80 -5.35
N ILE A 518 13.70 -6.74 -6.24
CA ILE A 518 14.75 -7.73 -6.04
C ILE A 518 16.05 -7.05 -5.58
N SER A 519 16.50 -6.05 -6.32
CA SER A 519 17.74 -5.35 -5.98
C SER A 519 17.60 -4.55 -4.67
N CYS A 520 16.47 -3.86 -4.46
CA CYS A 520 16.22 -3.14 -3.20
C CYS A 520 16.23 -4.07 -1.97
N LEU A 521 15.78 -5.32 -2.12
CA LEU A 521 15.75 -6.27 -1.01
C LEU A 521 17.12 -6.89 -0.70
N LEU A 522 17.94 -7.15 -1.73
CA LEU A 522 19.15 -7.97 -1.62
C LEU A 522 20.45 -7.16 -1.51
N GLU A 523 20.46 -5.89 -1.87
CA GLU A 523 21.66 -5.05 -1.78
C GLU A 523 21.96 -4.61 -0.34
N PRO A 524 23.19 -4.78 0.17
CA PRO A 524 23.55 -4.49 1.57
C PRO A 524 23.48 -3.01 1.93
N GLN A 525 23.58 -2.11 0.95
CA GLN A 525 23.49 -0.66 1.17
C GLN A 525 22.04 -0.14 1.10
N SER A 526 21.06 -1.01 0.85
CA SER A 526 19.66 -0.60 0.71
C SER A 526 19.06 -0.16 2.05
N GLN A 527 18.45 1.03 2.06
CA GLN A 527 17.72 1.50 3.23
C GLN A 527 16.42 0.72 3.50
N TYR A 528 15.96 -0.11 2.55
CA TYR A 528 14.77 -0.95 2.65
C TYR A 528 15.08 -2.45 2.47
N GLY A 529 16.36 -2.83 2.42
CA GLY A 529 16.79 -4.20 2.19
C GLY A 529 16.59 -5.13 3.38
N PHE A 530 16.63 -6.42 3.12
CA PHE A 530 16.51 -7.48 4.15
C PHE A 530 17.54 -7.37 5.26
N ILE A 531 18.70 -6.81 4.98
CA ILE A 531 19.75 -6.54 5.96
C ILE A 531 19.27 -5.66 7.14
N ARG A 532 18.18 -4.94 6.96
CA ARG A 532 17.59 -4.06 7.98
C ARG A 532 16.75 -4.83 9.02
N TYR A 533 16.56 -6.13 8.87
CA TYR A 533 15.67 -6.92 9.70
C TYR A 533 16.38 -8.12 10.30
N LEU A 534 16.36 -8.25 11.62
CA LEU A 534 17.00 -9.34 12.38
C LEU A 534 16.55 -10.73 11.90
N LYS A 535 15.32 -10.84 11.44
CA LYS A 535 14.74 -12.07 10.89
C LYS A 535 15.62 -12.78 9.86
N PHE A 536 16.35 -12.02 9.02
CA PHE A 536 17.10 -12.58 7.90
C PHE A 536 18.55 -12.95 8.23
N ASN A 537 19.00 -12.60 9.43
CA ASN A 537 20.37 -12.88 9.89
C ASN A 537 21.46 -12.47 8.86
N LEU A 538 21.30 -11.26 8.31
CA LEU A 538 22.20 -10.71 7.28
C LEU A 538 23.10 -9.57 7.80
N ILE A 539 23.07 -9.28 9.12
CA ILE A 539 23.86 -8.20 9.69
C ILE A 539 25.32 -8.63 9.74
N PRO A 540 26.23 -7.95 8.99
CA PRO A 540 27.61 -8.34 8.91
C PRO A 540 28.47 -7.60 9.95
N GLU A 541 29.70 -8.05 10.09
CA GLU A 541 30.79 -7.32 10.73
C GLU A 541 31.70 -6.64 9.68
N GLU A 542 32.49 -5.66 10.11
CA GLU A 542 33.49 -5.04 9.23
C GLU A 542 34.53 -6.08 8.83
N GLY A 543 34.88 -6.12 7.55
CA GLY A 543 35.76 -7.10 6.95
C GLY A 543 35.07 -8.34 6.37
N ASP A 544 33.81 -8.60 6.73
CA ASP A 544 33.05 -9.73 6.20
C ASP A 544 32.78 -9.60 4.70
N ILE A 545 32.62 -10.75 4.04
CA ILE A 545 32.02 -10.82 2.70
C ILE A 545 30.50 -11.00 2.90
N PHE A 546 29.72 -10.06 2.35
CA PHE A 546 28.26 -10.17 2.36
C PHE A 546 27.81 -11.45 1.65
N PRO A 547 26.92 -12.27 2.25
CA PRO A 547 26.67 -13.63 1.77
C PRO A 547 25.85 -13.71 0.47
N ILE A 548 25.24 -12.62 0.02
CA ILE A 548 24.46 -12.58 -1.22
C ILE A 548 25.33 -12.01 -2.32
N PHE A 549 25.51 -12.78 -3.39
CA PHE A 549 26.40 -12.42 -4.49
C PHE A 549 25.62 -11.88 -5.69
N ARG A 550 26.21 -10.94 -6.39
CA ARG A 550 25.71 -10.40 -7.64
C ARG A 550 26.27 -11.20 -8.82
N PHE A 551 25.44 -11.46 -9.80
CA PHE A 551 25.84 -12.13 -11.04
C PHE A 551 25.56 -11.21 -12.23
N ALA A 552 26.61 -10.76 -12.92
CA ALA A 552 26.55 -9.78 -14.01
C ALA A 552 26.91 -10.37 -15.37
N GLU A 553 27.36 -11.64 -15.43
CA GLU A 553 27.75 -12.29 -16.68
C GLU A 553 26.55 -12.93 -17.39
N LYS A 554 26.49 -12.76 -18.71
CA LYS A 554 25.53 -13.52 -19.53
C LYS A 554 26.07 -14.94 -19.78
N LYS A 555 25.67 -15.86 -18.95
CA LYS A 555 26.12 -17.26 -18.99
C LYS A 555 24.96 -18.19 -18.65
N GLU A 556 24.90 -19.32 -19.31
CA GLU A 556 23.95 -20.37 -18.96
C GLU A 556 24.33 -21.02 -17.61
N LEU A 557 23.37 -21.07 -16.73
CA LEU A 557 23.50 -21.60 -15.38
C LEU A 557 22.79 -22.96 -15.29
N PRO A 558 23.35 -23.94 -14.56
CA PRO A 558 22.74 -25.26 -14.36
C PRO A 558 21.68 -25.17 -13.24
N VAL A 559 20.60 -24.49 -13.52
CA VAL A 559 19.50 -24.20 -12.55
C VAL A 559 18.17 -24.74 -13.04
N ILE A 560 17.28 -25.04 -12.11
CA ILE A 560 15.89 -25.42 -12.36
C ILE A 560 14.98 -24.62 -11.44
N PRO A 561 13.69 -24.42 -11.80
CA PRO A 561 12.73 -23.74 -10.92
C PRO A 561 12.68 -24.39 -9.54
N TYR A 562 12.81 -23.58 -8.48
CA TYR A 562 12.84 -24.09 -7.10
C TYR A 562 11.43 -24.39 -6.58
N LYS A 563 10.59 -23.39 -6.56
CA LYS A 563 9.16 -23.53 -6.24
C LYS A 563 8.37 -22.66 -7.20
N SER A 564 7.45 -23.25 -7.92
CA SER A 564 6.39 -22.48 -8.56
C SER A 564 5.22 -22.39 -7.57
N TRP A 565 4.72 -21.20 -7.26
CA TRP A 565 3.41 -21.11 -6.66
C TRP A 565 2.45 -21.83 -7.61
N LYS A 566 1.86 -22.93 -7.15
CA LYS A 566 0.73 -23.50 -7.88
C LYS A 566 -0.35 -22.43 -7.86
N ARG A 567 -0.66 -21.92 -9.04
CA ARG A 567 -1.74 -20.98 -9.27
C ARG A 567 -3.08 -21.57 -8.85
#